data_9a06645c3dd3c8e14b39ef2e2e7a4e22
#
_entry.id   9a06645c3dd3c8e14b39ef2e2e7a4e22
#
_cell.length_a   1.000
_cell.length_b   1.000
_cell.length_c   1.000
_cell.angle_alpha   90.00
_cell.angle_beta   90.00
_cell.angle_gamma   90.00
#
_symmetry.space_group_name_H-M   'P 1'
#
loop_
_entity.id
_entity.type
_entity.pdbx_description
1 polymer ?
#
loop_
_entity_poly.entity_id
_entity_poly.type
_entity_poly.pdbx_seq_one_letter_code
_entity_poly.pdbx_strand_id
1 'polypeptide(L)'
;FLKMLKKVLKKDQEIAVICLSLPGVCDQGMIDLCDFEDFQNKNILEILKKEIKQKIIIENDVNCASIGFYHQYSHYQNSALIYQPAVDYVGCGMIIQGKLYNGFSHFAGELRCLPFYNHLQQERLLKDDPQELLEKQIATLCCVLNPEAIGICSDVLKDIQISLPFL
;
A
#
# COMPACT_ATOMS: atom_id res chain seq x y z
N PHE A 1 18.95 9.54 4.82
CA PHE A 1 18.58 8.13 5.02
C PHE A 1 19.81 7.22 5.12
N LEU A 2 20.67 7.11 4.08
CA LEU A 2 21.84 6.21 4.04
C LEU A 2 22.81 6.40 5.22
N LYS A 3 23.08 7.65 5.60
CA LYS A 3 23.92 7.96 6.78
C LYS A 3 23.33 7.39 8.08
N MET A 4 22.01 7.48 8.24
CA MET A 4 21.31 6.94 9.41
C MET A 4 21.36 5.41 9.42
N LEU A 5 21.09 4.78 8.29
CA LEU A 5 21.17 3.33 8.13
C LEU A 5 22.56 2.79 8.46
N LYS A 6 23.62 3.41 7.92
CA LYS A 6 25.02 3.04 8.24
C LYS A 6 25.34 3.21 9.73
N LYS A 7 24.74 4.21 10.40
CA LYS A 7 24.92 4.40 11.85
C LYS A 7 24.28 3.26 12.65
N VAL A 8 23.09 2.79 12.24
CA VAL A 8 22.41 1.64 12.87
C VAL A 8 23.23 0.38 12.67
N LEU A 9 23.67 0.08 11.45
CA LEU A 9 24.45 -1.11 11.14
C LEU A 9 25.84 -1.15 11.83
N LYS A 10 26.40 0.02 12.17
CA LYS A 10 27.62 0.08 12.99
C LYS A 10 27.38 -0.25 14.45
N LYS A 11 26.18 0.05 14.97
CA LYS A 11 25.82 -0.23 16.36
C LYS A 11 25.45 -1.70 16.57
N ASP A 12 24.83 -2.31 15.56
CA ASP A 12 24.37 -3.68 15.63
C ASP A 12 24.84 -4.42 14.36
N GLN A 13 25.84 -5.27 14.53
CA GLN A 13 26.44 -6.06 13.45
C GLN A 13 25.71 -7.38 13.19
N GLU A 14 24.74 -7.74 14.02
CA GLU A 14 23.92 -8.95 13.86
C GLU A 14 22.74 -8.73 12.89
N ILE A 15 22.48 -7.50 12.46
CA ILE A 15 21.45 -7.20 11.47
C ILE A 15 21.79 -7.88 10.14
N ALA A 16 21.03 -8.90 9.79
CA ALA A 16 21.18 -9.67 8.56
C ALA A 16 20.34 -9.17 7.40
N VAL A 17 19.16 -8.58 7.69
CA VAL A 17 18.17 -8.15 6.71
C VAL A 17 17.67 -6.75 7.03
N ILE A 18 17.48 -5.96 5.98
CA ILE A 18 16.90 -4.62 6.04
C ILE A 18 15.61 -4.65 5.21
N CYS A 19 14.50 -4.33 5.83
CA CYS A 19 13.22 -4.18 5.14
C CYS A 19 12.87 -2.70 5.05
N LEU A 20 12.53 -2.23 3.86
CA LEU A 20 12.12 -0.87 3.60
C LEU A 20 10.70 -0.88 3.06
N SER A 21 9.83 -0.14 3.74
CA SER A 21 8.50 0.18 3.27
C SER A 21 8.55 1.56 2.63
N LEU A 22 8.26 1.65 1.34
CA LEU A 22 8.35 2.88 0.57
C LEU A 22 7.02 3.18 -0.14
N PRO A 23 6.63 4.47 -0.25
CA PRO A 23 5.46 4.84 -1.03
C PRO A 23 5.70 4.64 -2.53
N GLY A 24 4.62 4.39 -3.27
CA GLY A 24 4.62 4.25 -4.73
C GLY A 24 4.73 2.82 -5.22
N VAL A 25 4.55 2.65 -6.53
CA VAL A 25 4.66 1.35 -7.20
C VAL A 25 6.11 0.92 -7.23
N CYS A 26 6.41 -0.22 -6.60
CA CYS A 26 7.77 -0.73 -6.47
C CYS A 26 7.92 -2.08 -7.16
N ASP A 27 8.72 -2.13 -8.23
CA ASP A 27 9.11 -3.36 -8.91
C ASP A 27 10.63 -3.57 -8.82
N GLN A 28 11.06 -4.66 -8.18
CA GLN A 28 12.47 -5.04 -7.99
C GLN A 28 13.36 -3.89 -7.48
N GLY A 29 12.79 -3.00 -6.67
CA GLY A 29 13.48 -1.84 -6.10
C GLY A 29 13.50 -0.61 -7.01
N MET A 30 12.94 -0.68 -8.22
CA MET A 30 12.59 0.48 -9.04
C MET A 30 11.29 1.08 -8.49
N ILE A 31 11.25 2.38 -8.28
CA ILE A 31 10.06 3.11 -7.86
C ILE A 31 9.56 3.93 -9.03
N ASP A 32 8.40 3.53 -9.57
CA ASP A 32 7.83 4.17 -10.76
C ASP A 32 6.86 5.30 -10.40
N LEU A 33 5.72 4.99 -9.83
CA LEU A 33 4.72 5.97 -9.43
C LEU A 33 4.89 6.35 -7.97
N CYS A 34 5.51 7.50 -7.72
CA CYS A 34 5.73 8.01 -6.38
C CYS A 34 5.54 9.51 -6.34
N ASP A 35 4.86 10.01 -5.31
CA ASP A 35 4.67 11.46 -5.11
C ASP A 35 5.96 12.16 -4.59
N PHE A 36 7.00 11.40 -4.27
CA PHE A 36 8.30 11.94 -3.89
C PHE A 36 9.24 11.94 -5.09
N GLU A 37 9.50 13.11 -5.67
CA GLU A 37 10.40 13.30 -6.81
C GLU A 37 11.79 12.66 -6.60
N ASP A 38 12.28 12.66 -5.36
CA ASP A 38 13.57 12.07 -5.01
C ASP A 38 13.64 10.56 -5.22
N PHE A 39 12.51 9.87 -5.23
CA PHE A 39 12.43 8.41 -5.42
C PHE A 39 11.97 8.02 -6.81
N GLN A 40 11.22 8.88 -7.48
CA GLN A 40 10.62 8.56 -8.77
C GLN A 40 11.68 8.18 -9.82
N ASN A 41 11.42 7.09 -10.55
CA ASN A 41 12.30 6.54 -11.59
C ASN A 41 13.71 6.18 -11.11
N LYS A 42 13.86 5.85 -9.83
CA LYS A 42 15.15 5.43 -9.26
C LYS A 42 15.10 3.97 -8.78
N ASN A 43 16.14 3.22 -9.08
CA ASN A 43 16.33 1.90 -8.47
C ASN A 43 17.01 2.06 -7.11
N ILE A 44 16.18 2.16 -6.07
CA ILE A 44 16.65 2.35 -4.69
C ILE A 44 17.44 1.13 -4.21
N LEU A 45 17.05 -0.08 -4.63
CA LEU A 45 17.76 -1.29 -4.27
C LEU A 45 19.21 -1.29 -4.79
N GLU A 46 19.41 -0.91 -6.06
CA GLU A 46 20.75 -0.82 -6.64
C GLU A 46 21.60 0.26 -5.97
N ILE A 47 21.00 1.42 -5.66
CA ILE A 47 21.69 2.49 -4.95
C ILE A 47 22.17 2.01 -3.59
N LEU A 48 21.32 1.33 -2.84
CA LEU A 48 21.65 0.83 -1.51
C LEU A 48 22.67 -0.30 -1.53
N LYS A 49 22.56 -1.24 -2.48
CA LYS A 49 23.50 -2.37 -2.62
C LYS A 49 24.95 -1.94 -2.86
N LYS A 50 25.19 -0.74 -3.39
CA LYS A 50 26.57 -0.22 -3.54
C LYS A 50 27.26 0.04 -2.20
N GLU A 51 26.47 0.27 -1.15
CA GLU A 51 26.95 0.76 0.14
C GLU A 51 26.63 -0.18 1.31
N ILE A 52 25.70 -1.11 1.11
CA ILE A 52 25.13 -1.99 2.14
C ILE A 52 25.31 -3.44 1.69
N LYS A 53 25.88 -4.25 2.57
CA LYS A 53 26.14 -5.68 2.30
C LYS A 53 24.99 -6.61 2.72
N GLN A 54 24.15 -6.13 3.64
CA GLN A 54 23.00 -6.88 4.16
C GLN A 54 21.96 -7.13 3.06
N LYS A 55 21.17 -8.18 3.23
CA LYS A 55 20.02 -8.41 2.37
C LYS A 55 19.04 -7.25 2.53
N ILE A 56 18.60 -6.67 1.40
CA ILE A 56 17.62 -5.57 1.38
C ILE A 56 16.36 -6.09 0.70
N ILE A 57 15.23 -5.84 1.33
CA ILE A 57 13.89 -6.09 0.82
C ILE A 57 13.20 -4.73 0.76
N ILE A 58 12.63 -4.40 -0.38
CA ILE A 58 11.85 -3.17 -0.57
C ILE A 58 10.45 -3.59 -0.98
N GLU A 59 9.44 -3.02 -0.35
CA GLU A 59 8.03 -3.26 -0.66
C GLU A 59 7.26 -1.95 -0.53
N ASN A 60 6.13 -1.86 -1.24
CA ASN A 60 5.19 -0.77 -1.11
C ASN A 60 4.63 -0.71 0.32
N ASP A 61 4.34 0.49 0.83
CA ASP A 61 3.87 0.71 2.19
C ASP A 61 2.48 0.12 2.44
N VAL A 62 1.55 0.22 1.48
CA VAL A 62 0.21 -0.37 1.56
C VAL A 62 0.29 -1.89 1.55
N ASN A 63 1.18 -2.45 0.74
CA ASN A 63 1.44 -3.89 0.70
C ASN A 63 1.99 -4.39 2.04
N CYS A 64 2.92 -3.65 2.65
CA CYS A 64 3.43 -3.95 3.99
C CYS A 64 2.32 -3.94 5.04
N ALA A 65 1.44 -2.93 4.99
CA ALA A 65 0.27 -2.84 5.89
C ALA A 65 -0.68 -4.03 5.70
N SER A 66 -0.90 -4.45 4.45
CA SER A 66 -1.76 -5.60 4.12
C SER A 66 -1.19 -6.93 4.59
N ILE A 67 0.13 -7.10 4.51
CA ILE A 67 0.82 -8.26 5.10
C ILE A 67 0.61 -8.25 6.63
N GLY A 68 0.74 -7.08 7.27
CA GLY A 68 0.48 -6.95 8.71
C GLY A 68 -0.96 -7.29 9.09
N PHE A 69 -1.94 -6.81 8.31
CA PHE A 69 -3.35 -7.14 8.47
C PHE A 69 -3.58 -8.65 8.34
N TYR A 70 -3.03 -9.29 7.31
CA TYR A 70 -3.13 -10.73 7.11
C TYR A 70 -2.50 -11.51 8.27
N HIS A 71 -1.35 -11.11 8.78
CA HIS A 71 -0.75 -11.79 9.92
C HIS A 71 -1.61 -11.73 11.19
N GLN A 72 -2.32 -10.64 11.40
CA GLN A 72 -3.24 -10.49 12.53
C GLN A 72 -4.53 -11.31 12.34
N TYR A 73 -5.01 -11.45 11.10
CA TYR A 73 -6.26 -12.10 10.74
C TYR A 73 -6.04 -13.24 9.72
N SER A 74 -5.06 -14.10 9.98
CA SER A 74 -4.57 -15.12 9.03
C SER A 74 -5.58 -16.21 8.64
N HIS A 75 -6.74 -16.26 9.30
CA HIS A 75 -7.84 -17.12 8.90
C HIS A 75 -8.56 -16.65 7.62
N TYR A 76 -8.45 -15.36 7.26
CA TYR A 76 -8.93 -14.82 5.99
C TYR A 76 -7.85 -14.96 4.91
N GLN A 77 -7.97 -15.97 4.06
CA GLN A 77 -6.99 -16.26 3.02
C GLN A 77 -7.09 -15.31 1.82
N ASN A 78 -8.24 -14.69 1.63
CA ASN A 78 -8.51 -13.70 0.58
C ASN A 78 -9.02 -12.43 1.25
N SER A 79 -8.16 -11.42 1.32
CA SER A 79 -8.49 -10.18 2.00
C SER A 79 -7.93 -8.97 1.25
N ALA A 80 -8.52 -7.81 1.52
CA ALA A 80 -8.04 -6.53 1.02
C ALA A 80 -7.91 -5.55 2.20
N LEU A 81 -6.93 -4.64 2.13
CA LEU A 81 -6.78 -3.54 3.07
C LEU A 81 -6.80 -2.23 2.30
N ILE A 82 -7.84 -1.42 2.50
CA ILE A 82 -7.86 -0.03 2.05
C ILE A 82 -7.06 0.80 3.05
N TYR A 83 -6.02 1.46 2.56
CA TYR A 83 -5.15 2.32 3.35
C TYR A 83 -5.22 3.75 2.85
N GLN A 84 -5.63 4.66 3.75
CA GLN A 84 -5.83 6.07 3.43
C GLN A 84 -5.32 6.95 4.56
N PRO A 85 -4.01 7.22 4.61
CA PRO A 85 -3.41 8.02 5.68
C PRO A 85 -3.76 9.51 5.58
N ALA A 86 -4.11 10.00 4.38
CA ALA A 86 -4.46 11.39 4.12
C ALA A 86 -5.45 11.51 2.94
N VAL A 87 -5.99 12.72 2.75
CA VAL A 87 -6.98 13.00 1.70
C VAL A 87 -6.48 12.65 0.30
N ASP A 88 -5.20 12.88 0.03
CA ASP A 88 -4.62 12.72 -1.32
C ASP A 88 -4.07 11.31 -1.58
N TYR A 89 -4.11 10.43 -0.58
CA TYR A 89 -3.49 9.11 -0.66
C TYR A 89 -4.49 8.01 -0.34
N VAL A 90 -4.76 7.17 -1.29
CA VAL A 90 -5.51 5.94 -1.11
C VAL A 90 -4.91 4.82 -1.93
N GLY A 91 -4.67 3.69 -1.29
CA GLY A 91 -4.20 2.48 -1.92
C GLY A 91 -4.91 1.26 -1.32
N CYS A 92 -4.73 0.13 -1.96
CA CYS A 92 -5.25 -1.14 -1.48
C CYS A 92 -4.20 -2.23 -1.66
N GLY A 93 -3.86 -2.88 -0.58
CA GLY A 93 -3.09 -4.11 -0.68
C GLY A 93 -4.02 -5.32 -0.62
N MET A 94 -3.70 -6.35 -1.38
CA MET A 94 -4.53 -7.53 -1.53
C MET A 94 -3.77 -8.80 -1.18
N ILE A 95 -4.43 -9.66 -0.42
CA ILE A 95 -3.95 -11.02 -0.14
C ILE A 95 -4.88 -11.98 -0.87
N ILE A 96 -4.31 -12.87 -1.67
CA ILE A 96 -5.02 -13.92 -2.38
C ILE A 96 -4.37 -15.27 -2.05
N GLN A 97 -5.16 -16.20 -1.53
CA GLN A 97 -4.68 -17.52 -1.09
C GLN A 97 -3.50 -17.41 -0.09
N GLY A 98 -3.61 -16.46 0.84
CA GLY A 98 -2.58 -16.22 1.86
C GLY A 98 -1.29 -15.56 1.35
N LYS A 99 -1.29 -15.04 0.14
CA LYS A 99 -0.11 -14.39 -0.49
C LYS A 99 -0.44 -12.99 -0.96
N LEU A 100 0.53 -12.09 -0.82
CA LEU A 100 0.43 -10.76 -1.38
C LEU A 100 0.26 -10.83 -2.90
N TYR A 101 -0.71 -10.09 -3.42
CA TYR A 101 -1.00 -9.99 -4.84
C TYR A 101 -0.67 -8.60 -5.37
N ASN A 102 0.38 -8.50 -6.16
CA ASN A 102 0.86 -7.25 -6.74
C ASN A 102 0.39 -7.02 -8.18
N GLY A 103 -0.24 -8.02 -8.80
CA GLY A 103 -0.50 -7.99 -10.23
C GLY A 103 0.77 -8.17 -11.07
N PHE A 104 0.63 -8.01 -12.38
CA PHE A 104 1.74 -8.22 -13.31
C PHE A 104 2.81 -7.11 -13.22
N SER A 105 2.37 -5.85 -13.11
CA SER A 105 3.23 -4.66 -13.09
C SER A 105 3.31 -3.99 -11.72
N HIS A 106 2.96 -4.70 -10.65
CA HIS A 106 2.87 -4.15 -9.30
C HIS A 106 1.90 -2.97 -9.13
N PHE A 107 0.95 -2.83 -10.07
CA PHE A 107 -0.04 -1.76 -10.11
C PHE A 107 -1.37 -2.16 -9.43
N ALA A 108 -1.50 -3.41 -9.01
CA ALA A 108 -2.73 -3.87 -8.38
C ALA A 108 -2.95 -3.14 -7.04
N GLY A 109 -4.17 -2.61 -6.86
CA GLY A 109 -4.52 -1.88 -5.63
C GLY A 109 -4.48 -0.35 -5.74
N GLU A 110 -4.12 0.21 -6.89
CA GLU A 110 -4.13 1.66 -7.14
C GLU A 110 -5.57 2.18 -7.28
N LEU A 111 -6.31 2.24 -6.16
CA LEU A 111 -7.73 2.61 -6.14
C LEU A 111 -8.00 4.02 -6.65
N ARG A 112 -7.05 4.93 -6.52
CA ARG A 112 -7.16 6.31 -7.06
C ARG A 112 -7.24 6.34 -8.59
N CYS A 113 -6.83 5.28 -9.26
CA CYS A 113 -6.87 5.15 -10.71
C CYS A 113 -8.17 4.49 -11.22
N LEU A 114 -9.10 4.16 -10.34
CA LEU A 114 -10.40 3.64 -10.74
C LEU A 114 -11.15 4.71 -11.55
N PRO A 115 -11.79 4.32 -12.68
CA PRO A 115 -12.38 5.25 -13.63
C PRO A 115 -13.74 5.84 -13.21
N PHE A 116 -14.05 5.85 -11.92
CA PHE A 116 -15.29 6.44 -11.42
C PHE A 116 -15.24 7.97 -11.46
N TYR A 117 -14.08 8.53 -11.15
CA TYR A 117 -13.85 9.97 -11.04
C TYR A 117 -12.44 10.32 -11.51
N ASN A 118 -12.25 11.53 -12.01
CA ASN A 118 -10.90 12.05 -12.19
C ASN A 118 -10.27 12.39 -10.82
N HIS A 119 -8.96 12.62 -10.83
CA HIS A 119 -8.20 12.88 -9.60
C HIS A 119 -8.77 14.02 -8.75
N LEU A 120 -9.13 15.16 -9.36
CA LEU A 120 -9.70 16.31 -8.65
C LEU A 120 -11.08 16.01 -8.03
N GLN A 121 -11.89 15.19 -8.71
CA GLN A 121 -13.18 14.75 -8.19
C GLN A 121 -13.00 13.80 -7.01
N GLN A 122 -12.02 12.90 -7.06
CA GLN A 122 -11.72 12.01 -5.92
C GLN A 122 -11.24 12.80 -4.70
N GLU A 123 -10.32 13.75 -4.87
CA GLU A 123 -9.89 14.64 -3.79
C GLU A 123 -11.06 15.42 -3.18
N ARG A 124 -11.96 15.91 -4.02
CA ARG A 124 -13.16 16.62 -3.54
C ARG A 124 -14.08 15.71 -2.75
N LEU A 125 -14.35 14.49 -3.24
CA LEU A 125 -15.17 13.50 -2.54
C LEU A 125 -14.54 13.11 -1.20
N LEU A 126 -13.24 12.93 -1.15
CA LEU A 126 -12.53 12.61 0.11
C LEU A 126 -12.67 13.71 1.16
N LYS A 127 -12.85 14.98 0.73
CA LYS A 127 -13.10 16.12 1.64
C LYS A 127 -14.57 16.26 2.02
N ASP A 128 -15.47 16.15 1.03
CA ASP A 128 -16.85 16.54 1.16
C ASP A 128 -17.78 15.33 1.45
N ASP A 129 -17.50 14.19 0.85
CA ASP A 129 -18.25 12.94 1.01
C ASP A 129 -17.35 11.70 0.88
N PRO A 130 -16.48 11.44 1.86
CA PRO A 130 -15.56 10.31 1.83
C PRO A 130 -16.28 8.96 1.85
N GLN A 131 -17.52 8.92 2.34
CA GLN A 131 -18.31 7.71 2.39
C GLN A 131 -18.69 7.21 0.99
N GLU A 132 -19.15 8.10 0.10
CA GLU A 132 -19.50 7.72 -1.28
C GLU A 132 -18.31 7.06 -2.02
N LEU A 133 -17.12 7.64 -1.89
CA LEU A 133 -15.94 7.10 -2.53
C LEU A 133 -15.56 5.73 -1.94
N LEU A 134 -15.58 5.60 -0.62
CA LEU A 134 -15.28 4.36 0.07
C LEU A 134 -16.25 3.23 -0.32
N GLU A 135 -17.55 3.51 -0.35
CA GLU A 135 -18.56 2.54 -0.75
C GLU A 135 -18.33 2.01 -2.17
N LYS A 136 -17.97 2.91 -3.11
CA LYS A 136 -17.62 2.50 -4.48
C LYS A 136 -16.34 1.64 -4.54
N GLN A 137 -15.34 1.99 -3.77
CA GLN A 137 -14.11 1.21 -3.66
C GLN A 137 -14.37 -0.19 -3.09
N ILE A 138 -15.15 -0.28 -2.01
CA ILE A 138 -15.54 -1.56 -1.40
C ILE A 138 -16.37 -2.40 -2.38
N ALA A 139 -17.39 -1.80 -3.01
CA ALA A 139 -18.20 -2.49 -4.00
C ALA A 139 -17.36 -3.05 -5.14
N THR A 140 -16.37 -2.29 -5.61
CA THR A 140 -15.44 -2.76 -6.65
C THR A 140 -14.63 -3.96 -6.18
N LEU A 141 -14.06 -3.89 -4.97
CA LEU A 141 -13.29 -5.00 -4.40
C LEU A 141 -14.16 -6.24 -4.21
N CYS A 142 -15.40 -6.08 -3.75
CA CYS A 142 -16.35 -7.19 -3.63
C CYS A 142 -16.67 -7.82 -4.99
N CYS A 143 -16.93 -7.02 -6.01
CA CYS A 143 -17.28 -7.53 -7.35
C CYS A 143 -16.10 -8.19 -8.08
N VAL A 144 -14.88 -7.69 -7.89
CA VAL A 144 -13.72 -8.13 -8.66
C VAL A 144 -12.92 -9.20 -7.91
N LEU A 145 -12.72 -9.03 -6.62
CA LEU A 145 -11.88 -9.89 -5.79
C LEU A 145 -12.69 -10.88 -4.96
N ASN A 146 -13.93 -10.52 -4.57
CA ASN A 146 -14.77 -11.27 -3.65
C ASN A 146 -14.02 -11.73 -2.38
N PRO A 147 -13.44 -10.79 -1.61
CA PRO A 147 -12.61 -11.14 -0.47
C PRO A 147 -13.45 -11.64 0.72
N GLU A 148 -12.85 -12.44 1.60
CA GLU A 148 -13.44 -12.85 2.88
C GLU A 148 -13.51 -11.72 3.90
N ALA A 149 -12.58 -10.74 3.78
CA ALA A 149 -12.54 -9.56 4.63
C ALA A 149 -11.94 -8.35 3.91
N ILE A 150 -12.46 -7.16 4.23
CA ILE A 150 -11.87 -5.88 3.83
C ILE A 150 -11.55 -5.10 5.11
N GLY A 151 -10.26 -4.84 5.33
CA GLY A 151 -9.80 -3.93 6.36
C GLY A 151 -9.80 -2.49 5.84
N ILE A 152 -10.09 -1.53 6.72
CA ILE A 152 -10.01 -0.10 6.42
C ILE A 152 -9.11 0.55 7.46
N CYS A 153 -8.03 1.15 7.00
CA CYS A 153 -7.10 1.92 7.82
C CYS A 153 -7.03 3.35 7.26
N SER A 154 -7.67 4.28 7.95
CA SER A 154 -7.77 5.66 7.48
C SER A 154 -7.83 6.65 8.65
N ASP A 155 -7.13 7.76 8.50
CA ASP A 155 -7.28 8.92 9.39
C ASP A 155 -8.39 9.87 8.92
N VAL A 156 -8.83 9.76 7.67
CA VAL A 156 -9.87 10.59 7.05
C VAL A 156 -11.27 10.03 7.33
N LEU A 157 -11.40 8.72 7.40
CA LEU A 157 -12.66 7.96 7.48
C LEU A 157 -13.04 7.61 8.93
N LYS A 158 -12.77 8.48 9.87
CA LYS A 158 -13.17 8.29 11.27
C LYS A 158 -14.69 8.45 11.38
N ASP A 159 -15.33 7.53 12.10
CA ASP A 159 -16.78 7.56 12.41
C ASP A 159 -17.74 7.33 11.22
N ILE A 160 -17.30 6.71 10.14
CA ILE A 160 -18.15 6.39 9.00
C ILE A 160 -18.94 5.10 9.25
N GLN A 161 -20.26 5.16 9.07
CA GLN A 161 -21.13 3.99 8.97
C GLN A 161 -21.24 3.59 7.51
N ILE A 162 -20.70 2.43 7.15
CA ILE A 162 -20.78 1.90 5.79
C ILE A 162 -22.12 1.21 5.61
N SER A 163 -22.89 1.64 4.63
CA SER A 163 -24.09 0.97 4.15
C SER A 163 -23.86 0.50 2.72
N LEU A 164 -23.71 -0.79 2.53
CA LEU A 164 -23.59 -1.39 1.21
C LEU A 164 -24.96 -1.93 0.80
N PRO A 165 -25.67 -1.31 -0.15
CA PRO A 165 -27.02 -1.67 -0.51
C PRO A 165 -27.15 -3.03 -1.21
N PHE A 166 -26.04 -3.72 -1.46
CA PHE A 166 -25.97 -4.97 -2.21
C PHE A 166 -25.29 -6.16 -1.46
N LEU A 167 -24.96 -5.99 -0.19
CA LEU A 167 -24.41 -7.04 0.66
C LEU A 167 -25.33 -7.40 1.81
#